data_37d23cfa35dfbbaa46efb0c739e855f5
#
_entry.id   37d23cfa35dfbbaa46efb0c739e855f5
#
_cell.length_a   1.000
_cell.length_b   1.000
_cell.length_c   1.000
_cell.angle_alpha   90.00
_cell.angle_beta   90.00
_cell.angle_gamma   90.00
#
_symmetry.space_group_name_H-M   'P 1'
#
loop_
_entity.id
_entity.type
_entity.pdbx_description
1 polymer ?
#
loop_
_entity_poly.entity_id
_entity_poly.type
_entity_poly.pdbx_seq_one_letter_code
_entity_poly.pdbx_strand_id
1 'polypeptide(L)'
;SSCIGFQPENRNINFQSSGDNSNMWVFSALISAATFTSTAVYADDHGSKGMNVPKIGSMVVMSGLENPWDMAFTADGSMFYTEKCKGLSVKTASGKVNALYGMKDSKGYASAGNDLFCSGQAGMLGVVLDPNFKKNNTIYVYSTSSKYHGSGCKTNFEKCDGNIVMKFKVNKDLSKVSGRTDIVKDIQYKPFESNQPFGGPGAHNGGRMAFGPEGYLWVGTGDRHRGVCPQDNSLVCGVVLRIDADGKGHPKNKIKADKRFYTYGHRNVQGIDFRPTDGQVFTAEHGPWHNDEITALVNGGNGGWDPHEKRAGRGACPDQYCGYEPNQMEGMTPAVRAAYTPMSDTRFDDLMFPAWQNNGYSQGTGSAAFLTGKNWGIYENRLATGIMGIGFGGTPGGMRIDIVDLSEDGQSVKSVIHMPVGVSKRFRGLEMGPDNALYATTDEGEIYKISAQ
;
A
#
# COMPACT_ATOMS: atom_id res chain seq x y z
N SER A 1 0.81 -30.89 6.51
CA SER A 1 1.91 -31.74 6.97
C SER A 1 3.03 -31.71 5.96
N SER A 2 4.20 -31.45 6.42
CA SER A 2 5.54 -31.60 5.84
C SER A 2 6.28 -30.28 5.62
N CYS A 3 7.00 -29.89 6.67
CA CYS A 3 8.14 -28.97 6.58
C CYS A 3 9.34 -29.72 5.97
N ILE A 4 9.94 -29.19 4.94
CA ILE A 4 11.27 -29.62 4.47
C ILE A 4 12.23 -28.47 4.81
N GLY A 5 13.15 -28.76 5.74
CA GLY A 5 14.23 -27.87 6.11
C GLY A 5 15.37 -27.99 5.10
N PHE A 6 15.92 -26.84 4.70
CA PHE A 6 17.21 -26.77 4.02
C PHE A 6 18.28 -26.32 5.01
N GLN A 7 19.33 -27.11 5.14
CA GLN A 7 20.60 -26.75 5.81
C GLN A 7 21.56 -26.18 4.77
N PRO A 8 22.39 -25.18 5.11
CA PRO A 8 23.41 -24.63 4.22
C PRO A 8 24.69 -25.46 4.26
N GLU A 9 25.19 -25.82 3.10
CA GLU A 9 26.54 -26.39 2.93
C GLU A 9 27.61 -25.28 2.99
N ASN A 10 28.59 -25.48 3.85
CA ASN A 10 29.82 -24.68 3.95
C ASN A 10 30.74 -24.99 2.77
N ARG A 11 31.09 -23.98 1.96
CA ARG A 11 32.27 -24.03 1.10
C ARG A 11 33.27 -22.95 1.49
N ASN A 12 34.41 -23.39 2.00
CA ASN A 12 35.60 -22.57 2.22
C ASN A 12 36.23 -22.20 0.87
N ILE A 13 36.42 -20.92 0.62
CA ILE A 13 37.24 -20.42 -0.49
C ILE A 13 38.39 -19.62 0.11
N ASN A 14 39.64 -20.15 -0.08
CA ASN A 14 40.88 -19.47 0.27
C ASN A 14 41.20 -18.40 -0.78
N PHE A 15 41.45 -17.17 -0.33
CA PHE A 15 42.08 -16.12 -1.14
C PHE A 15 43.56 -16.00 -0.81
N GLN A 16 44.38 -16.23 -1.83
CA GLN A 16 45.82 -15.85 -1.83
C GLN A 16 45.96 -14.40 -2.30
N SER A 17 46.69 -13.63 -1.53
CA SER A 17 47.11 -12.27 -1.85
C SER A 17 48.31 -12.25 -2.80
N SER A 18 48.22 -11.51 -3.91
CA SER A 18 49.38 -11.02 -4.63
C SER A 18 49.33 -9.51 -4.72
N GLY A 19 50.34 -8.87 -4.09
CA GLY A 19 50.50 -7.43 -4.17
C GLY A 19 51.04 -6.97 -5.52
N ASP A 20 50.67 -5.78 -5.94
CA ASP A 20 51.59 -4.87 -6.62
C ASP A 20 51.22 -3.40 -6.44
N ASN A 21 52.27 -2.60 -6.19
CA ASN A 21 52.21 -1.15 -5.99
C ASN A 21 52.15 -0.42 -7.32
N SER A 22 51.34 0.65 -7.42
CA SER A 22 51.85 1.96 -7.84
C SER A 22 50.74 2.99 -8.14
N ASN A 23 51.03 4.21 -7.61
CA ASN A 23 50.56 5.53 -8.05
C ASN A 23 49.17 6.04 -7.59
N MET A 24 49.27 6.73 -6.47
CA MET A 24 48.28 7.64 -5.88
C MET A 24 48.24 8.98 -6.63
N TRP A 25 47.11 9.37 -7.17
CA TRP A 25 46.77 10.78 -7.44
C TRP A 25 45.57 11.18 -6.58
N VAL A 26 45.84 12.08 -5.64
CA VAL A 26 44.84 12.62 -4.74
C VAL A 26 44.14 13.78 -5.48
N PHE A 27 42.86 13.64 -5.78
CA PHE A 27 41.96 14.76 -6.04
C PHE A 27 41.02 14.91 -4.85
N SER A 28 41.29 15.92 -4.01
CA SER A 28 40.36 16.35 -2.96
C SER A 28 39.22 17.13 -3.61
N ALA A 29 38.07 16.50 -3.78
CA ALA A 29 36.81 17.17 -3.98
C ALA A 29 36.09 17.28 -2.65
N LEU A 30 36.05 18.48 -2.08
CA LEU A 30 35.22 18.82 -0.93
C LEU A 30 33.75 18.78 -1.38
N ILE A 31 33.08 17.66 -1.18
CA ILE A 31 31.63 17.57 -1.21
C ILE A 31 31.16 17.81 0.22
N SER A 32 30.59 18.98 0.49
CA SER A 32 29.87 19.20 1.74
C SER A 32 28.58 18.39 1.71
N ALA A 33 28.61 17.20 2.26
CA ALA A 33 27.43 16.42 2.54
C ALA A 33 26.71 17.09 3.71
N ALA A 34 25.61 17.78 3.41
CA ALA A 34 24.64 18.15 4.43
C ALA A 34 23.96 16.84 4.89
N THR A 35 24.48 16.29 5.97
CA THR A 35 23.83 15.18 6.69
C THR A 35 22.58 15.72 7.38
N PHE A 36 21.42 15.56 6.75
CA PHE A 36 20.14 15.63 7.44
C PHE A 36 19.99 14.36 8.29
N THR A 37 20.48 14.39 9.51
CA THR A 37 20.15 13.40 10.51
C THR A 37 18.74 13.71 11.02
N SER A 38 17.72 13.12 10.45
CA SER A 38 16.42 13.02 11.10
C SER A 38 16.53 11.95 12.18
N THR A 39 16.95 12.34 13.36
CA THR A 39 16.76 11.54 14.57
C THR A 39 15.26 11.44 14.79
N ALA A 40 14.71 10.22 14.69
CA ALA A 40 13.38 9.95 15.24
C ALA A 40 13.43 10.26 16.73
N VAL A 41 12.93 11.42 17.10
CA VAL A 41 12.77 11.79 18.50
C VAL A 41 11.57 10.98 18.99
N TYR A 42 11.85 9.88 19.67
CA TYR A 42 10.86 9.26 20.55
C TYR A 42 10.63 10.27 21.67
N ALA A 43 9.51 11.00 21.57
CA ALA A 43 9.14 11.93 22.61
C ALA A 43 8.62 11.12 23.81
N ASP A 44 9.48 10.93 24.79
CA ASP A 44 9.04 10.69 26.15
C ASP A 44 8.21 11.92 26.58
N ASP A 45 7.09 11.65 27.23
CA ASP A 45 6.06 12.62 27.66
C ASP A 45 6.63 13.61 28.69
N HIS A 46 7.32 14.62 28.23
CA HIS A 46 7.75 15.76 29.05
C HIS A 46 7.31 17.08 28.46
N GLY A 47 6.09 17.51 28.86
CA GLY A 47 5.76 18.92 28.88
C GLY A 47 4.59 19.45 28.09
N SER A 48 3.47 18.72 27.97
CA SER A 48 2.22 19.31 27.45
C SER A 48 1.22 19.63 28.58
N LYS A 49 1.56 20.59 29.43
CA LYS A 49 0.56 21.19 30.32
C LYS A 49 -0.50 21.90 29.46
N GLY A 50 -1.66 21.26 29.26
CA GLY A 50 -2.83 21.86 28.62
C GLY A 50 -3.35 21.20 27.34
N MET A 51 -2.66 20.23 26.74
CA MET A 51 -3.17 19.49 25.58
C MET A 51 -3.90 18.23 26.03
N ASN A 52 -5.13 18.04 25.53
CA ASN A 52 -5.93 16.84 25.83
C ASN A 52 -5.37 15.64 25.02
N VAL A 53 -4.52 14.84 25.67
CA VAL A 53 -4.05 13.55 25.12
C VAL A 53 -5.13 12.52 25.42
N PRO A 54 -5.84 12.01 24.41
CA PRO A 54 -6.94 11.10 24.66
C PRO A 54 -6.41 9.72 25.08
N LYS A 55 -7.17 9.04 25.95
CA LYS A 55 -6.94 7.62 26.24
C LYS A 55 -7.43 6.79 25.07
N ILE A 56 -6.55 5.93 24.53
CA ILE A 56 -6.90 5.03 23.44
C ILE A 56 -7.35 3.68 23.99
N GLY A 57 -8.50 3.21 23.52
CA GLY A 57 -9.02 1.88 23.79
C GLY A 57 -9.27 1.12 22.48
N SER A 58 -9.09 -0.20 22.48
CA SER A 58 -9.39 -1.06 21.35
C SER A 58 -10.26 -2.23 21.72
N MET A 59 -11.11 -2.68 20.80
CA MET A 59 -11.92 -3.90 20.94
C MET A 59 -12.10 -4.61 19.61
N VAL A 60 -12.18 -5.94 19.62
CA VAL A 60 -12.52 -6.74 18.45
C VAL A 60 -14.01 -6.62 18.17
N VAL A 61 -14.38 -6.21 16.95
CA VAL A 61 -15.78 -6.13 16.49
C VAL A 61 -16.17 -7.24 15.52
N MET A 62 -15.17 -7.89 14.91
CA MET A 62 -15.31 -9.11 14.12
C MET A 62 -14.05 -9.96 14.25
N SER A 63 -14.21 -11.28 14.21
CA SER A 63 -13.11 -12.26 14.23
C SER A 63 -13.43 -13.48 13.37
N GLY A 64 -12.44 -14.34 13.13
CA GLY A 64 -12.58 -15.53 12.31
C GLY A 64 -12.72 -15.25 10.81
N LEU A 65 -12.28 -14.07 10.37
CA LEU A 65 -12.24 -13.70 8.97
C LEU A 65 -10.98 -14.26 8.30
N GLU A 66 -11.01 -14.38 6.97
CA GLU A 66 -9.87 -14.88 6.20
C GLU A 66 -9.18 -13.71 5.46
N ASN A 67 -8.09 -13.20 6.05
CA ASN A 67 -7.35 -12.06 5.52
C ASN A 67 -8.28 -10.87 5.14
N PRO A 68 -9.01 -10.28 6.10
CA PRO A 68 -9.81 -9.10 5.83
C PRO A 68 -8.88 -7.98 5.36
N TRP A 69 -9.18 -7.43 4.16
CA TRP A 69 -8.23 -6.54 3.51
C TRP A 69 -8.61 -5.07 3.66
N ASP A 70 -9.88 -4.75 3.47
CA ASP A 70 -10.39 -3.38 3.51
C ASP A 70 -11.82 -3.31 4.03
N MET A 71 -12.28 -2.10 4.36
CA MET A 71 -13.63 -1.85 4.83
C MET A 71 -14.11 -0.45 4.45
N ALA A 72 -15.42 -0.28 4.38
CA ALA A 72 -16.07 1.02 4.13
C ALA A 72 -17.40 1.09 4.87
N PHE A 73 -17.78 2.27 5.35
CA PHE A 73 -18.93 2.46 6.21
C PHE A 73 -20.05 3.27 5.54
N THR A 74 -21.29 2.86 5.79
CA THR A 74 -22.44 3.73 5.58
C THR A 74 -22.66 4.64 6.78
N ALA A 75 -23.41 5.72 6.60
CA ALA A 75 -23.68 6.66 7.68
C ALA A 75 -24.47 6.07 8.88
N ASP A 76 -25.19 4.95 8.66
CA ASP A 76 -25.90 4.23 9.73
C ASP A 76 -25.02 3.20 10.47
N GLY A 77 -23.73 3.08 10.09
CA GLY A 77 -22.78 2.17 10.72
C GLY A 77 -22.75 0.78 10.12
N SER A 78 -23.44 0.52 9.00
CA SER A 78 -23.23 -0.73 8.28
C SER A 78 -21.83 -0.73 7.65
N MET A 79 -21.08 -1.84 7.82
CA MET A 79 -19.70 -1.98 7.42
C MET A 79 -19.57 -2.99 6.28
N PHE A 80 -19.22 -2.53 5.09
CA PHE A 80 -18.77 -3.38 3.99
C PHE A 80 -17.32 -3.76 4.23
N TYR A 81 -16.95 -4.99 3.94
CA TYR A 81 -15.56 -5.45 4.07
C TYR A 81 -15.24 -6.52 3.05
N THR A 82 -13.97 -6.62 2.70
CA THR A 82 -13.45 -7.64 1.80
C THR A 82 -12.61 -8.66 2.57
N GLU A 83 -12.77 -9.93 2.22
CA GLU A 83 -11.85 -11.01 2.57
C GLU A 83 -11.13 -11.45 1.29
N LYS A 84 -9.80 -11.35 1.31
CA LYS A 84 -8.95 -11.46 0.11
C LYS A 84 -9.29 -12.65 -0.79
N CYS A 85 -9.47 -13.84 -0.21
CA CYS A 85 -9.74 -15.06 -0.97
C CYS A 85 -11.20 -15.53 -0.92
N LYS A 86 -12.08 -14.77 -0.25
CA LYS A 86 -13.51 -15.12 -0.17
C LYS A 86 -14.40 -14.17 -0.94
N GLY A 87 -14.33 -12.86 -0.67
CA GLY A 87 -15.20 -11.91 -1.37
C GLY A 87 -15.61 -10.70 -0.53
N LEU A 88 -16.67 -10.03 -1.01
CA LEU A 88 -17.29 -8.86 -0.41
C LEU A 88 -18.46 -9.27 0.48
N SER A 89 -18.47 -8.77 1.70
CA SER A 89 -19.54 -8.94 2.68
C SER A 89 -19.95 -7.61 3.31
N VAL A 90 -21.09 -7.60 4.00
CA VAL A 90 -21.52 -6.45 4.80
C VAL A 90 -22.00 -6.94 6.17
N LYS A 91 -21.55 -6.28 7.23
CA LYS A 91 -22.16 -6.34 8.56
C LYS A 91 -23.08 -5.14 8.68
N THR A 92 -24.38 -5.38 8.75
CA THR A 92 -25.36 -4.30 8.87
C THR A 92 -25.29 -3.64 10.25
N ALA A 93 -25.85 -2.43 10.39
CA ALA A 93 -25.96 -1.74 11.67
C ALA A 93 -26.68 -2.57 12.74
N SER A 94 -27.60 -3.49 12.34
CA SER A 94 -28.25 -4.44 13.25
C SER A 94 -27.40 -5.64 13.64
N GLY A 95 -26.17 -5.75 13.10
CA GLY A 95 -25.24 -6.85 13.38
C GLY A 95 -25.35 -8.06 12.45
N LYS A 96 -26.34 -8.10 11.55
CA LYS A 96 -26.49 -9.20 10.58
C LYS A 96 -25.35 -9.13 9.55
N VAL A 97 -24.73 -10.28 9.24
CA VAL A 97 -23.73 -10.41 8.18
C VAL A 97 -24.36 -11.00 6.92
N ASN A 98 -24.20 -10.33 5.79
CA ASN A 98 -24.62 -10.79 4.48
C ASN A 98 -23.37 -10.91 3.58
N ALA A 99 -23.16 -12.10 2.99
CA ALA A 99 -22.12 -12.36 2.00
C ALA A 99 -22.66 -11.99 0.61
N LEU A 100 -22.12 -10.93 0.00
CA LEU A 100 -22.72 -10.27 -1.16
C LEU A 100 -22.18 -10.80 -2.49
N TYR A 101 -20.86 -10.83 -2.66
CA TYR A 101 -20.22 -11.19 -3.92
C TYR A 101 -18.93 -11.96 -3.69
N GLY A 102 -18.93 -13.23 -4.06
CA GLY A 102 -17.82 -14.16 -3.82
C GLY A 102 -16.76 -14.11 -4.93
N MET A 103 -15.55 -14.53 -4.57
CA MET A 103 -14.53 -15.00 -5.51
C MET A 103 -15.02 -16.30 -6.19
N LYS A 104 -14.34 -16.71 -7.28
CA LYS A 104 -14.58 -18.03 -7.87
C LYS A 104 -14.53 -19.11 -6.79
N ASP A 105 -15.50 -20.02 -6.84
CA ASP A 105 -15.64 -21.16 -5.93
C ASP A 105 -15.92 -20.81 -4.45
N SER A 106 -16.10 -19.54 -4.09
CA SER A 106 -16.51 -19.14 -2.74
C SER A 106 -17.97 -19.55 -2.47
N LYS A 107 -18.20 -20.18 -1.31
CA LYS A 107 -19.53 -20.66 -0.90
C LYS A 107 -20.24 -19.67 0.01
N GLY A 108 -21.58 -19.67 -0.04
CA GLY A 108 -22.41 -18.87 0.87
C GLY A 108 -22.64 -17.42 0.44
N TYR A 109 -22.09 -16.98 -0.69
CA TYR A 109 -22.31 -15.65 -1.26
C TYR A 109 -23.60 -15.62 -2.10
N ALA A 110 -24.29 -14.48 -2.11
CA ALA A 110 -25.49 -14.26 -2.91
C ALA A 110 -25.23 -14.38 -4.44
N SER A 111 -24.00 -14.05 -4.84
CA SER A 111 -23.49 -14.25 -6.21
C SER A 111 -21.95 -14.32 -6.19
N ALA A 112 -21.33 -14.76 -7.28
CA ALA A 112 -19.88 -14.87 -7.40
C ALA A 112 -19.39 -14.50 -8.81
N GLY A 113 -18.14 -14.07 -8.93
CA GLY A 113 -17.46 -13.85 -10.20
C GLY A 113 -16.61 -15.05 -10.59
N ASN A 114 -16.99 -15.77 -11.65
CA ASN A 114 -16.24 -16.94 -12.13
C ASN A 114 -14.84 -16.58 -12.66
N ASP A 115 -14.62 -15.33 -13.00
CA ASP A 115 -13.35 -14.76 -13.44
C ASP A 115 -12.46 -14.27 -12.30
N LEU A 116 -13.01 -14.09 -11.08
CA LEU A 116 -12.27 -13.61 -9.94
C LEU A 116 -11.48 -14.74 -9.28
N PHE A 117 -10.23 -14.49 -8.95
CA PHE A 117 -9.37 -15.49 -8.35
C PHE A 117 -8.49 -14.91 -7.24
N CYS A 118 -8.01 -15.79 -6.36
CA CYS A 118 -7.06 -15.48 -5.30
C CYS A 118 -5.81 -16.33 -5.49
N SER A 119 -4.63 -15.68 -5.48
CA SER A 119 -3.34 -16.38 -5.55
C SER A 119 -2.25 -15.50 -4.95
N GLY A 120 -1.58 -15.95 -3.91
CA GLY A 120 -0.54 -15.19 -3.22
C GLY A 120 -1.06 -13.89 -2.63
N GLN A 121 -0.58 -12.75 -3.13
CA GLN A 121 -1.05 -11.42 -2.70
C GLN A 121 -2.31 -10.96 -3.45
N ALA A 122 -2.66 -11.61 -4.55
CA ALA A 122 -3.82 -11.29 -5.36
C ALA A 122 -5.13 -11.78 -4.73
N GLY A 123 -6.22 -11.10 -5.02
CA GLY A 123 -7.56 -11.43 -4.55
C GLY A 123 -8.48 -10.23 -4.58
N MET A 124 -9.55 -10.24 -3.77
CA MET A 124 -10.43 -9.10 -3.57
C MET A 124 -9.82 -8.20 -2.47
N LEU A 125 -9.52 -6.96 -2.81
CA LEU A 125 -8.71 -6.07 -2.00
C LEU A 125 -9.54 -4.85 -1.53
N GLY A 126 -9.35 -3.68 -2.13
CA GLY A 126 -10.01 -2.44 -1.71
C GLY A 126 -11.52 -2.42 -1.92
N VAL A 127 -12.22 -1.72 -1.06
CA VAL A 127 -13.65 -1.44 -1.15
C VAL A 127 -13.94 -0.01 -0.74
N VAL A 128 -14.74 0.71 -1.52
CA VAL A 128 -15.20 2.06 -1.16
C VAL A 128 -16.66 2.26 -1.58
N LEU A 129 -17.37 3.08 -0.83
CA LEU A 129 -18.73 3.50 -1.18
C LEU A 129 -18.68 4.78 -2.02
N ASP A 130 -19.60 4.89 -2.98
CA ASP A 130 -19.83 6.15 -3.68
C ASP A 130 -20.17 7.28 -2.68
N PRO A 131 -19.65 8.49 -2.82
CA PRO A 131 -19.96 9.61 -1.92
C PRO A 131 -21.48 9.89 -1.81
N ASN A 132 -22.25 9.52 -2.81
CA ASN A 132 -23.71 9.59 -2.83
C ASN A 132 -24.40 8.25 -2.53
N PHE A 133 -23.71 7.31 -1.85
CA PHE A 133 -24.21 5.95 -1.59
C PHE A 133 -25.66 5.94 -1.07
N LYS A 134 -26.01 6.82 -0.16
CA LYS A 134 -27.39 6.96 0.37
C LYS A 134 -28.44 7.16 -0.74
N LYS A 135 -28.07 7.77 -1.86
CA LYS A 135 -28.98 8.05 -3.00
C LYS A 135 -28.88 6.97 -4.07
N ASN A 136 -27.68 6.48 -4.34
CA ASN A 136 -27.41 5.67 -5.54
C ASN A 136 -27.04 4.21 -5.24
N ASN A 137 -26.78 3.85 -3.97
CA ASN A 137 -26.40 2.51 -3.49
C ASN A 137 -25.21 1.90 -4.29
N THR A 138 -24.26 2.73 -4.69
CA THR A 138 -23.13 2.29 -5.52
C THR A 138 -21.90 2.00 -4.66
N ILE A 139 -21.22 0.89 -4.96
CA ILE A 139 -20.00 0.46 -4.32
C ILE A 139 -18.95 0.11 -5.37
N TYR A 140 -17.68 0.33 -5.04
CA TYR A 140 -16.54 -0.02 -5.90
C TYR A 140 -15.66 -1.01 -5.17
N VAL A 141 -15.16 -2.01 -5.91
CA VAL A 141 -14.34 -3.09 -5.37
C VAL A 141 -13.14 -3.34 -6.29
N TYR A 142 -11.95 -3.32 -5.72
CA TYR A 142 -10.74 -3.74 -6.42
C TYR A 142 -10.55 -5.25 -6.27
N SER A 143 -10.29 -5.95 -7.38
CA SER A 143 -10.07 -7.40 -7.33
C SER A 143 -9.19 -7.88 -8.47
N THR A 144 -8.65 -9.08 -8.31
CA THR A 144 -7.95 -9.79 -9.38
C THR A 144 -8.95 -10.60 -10.21
N SER A 145 -8.81 -10.53 -11.54
CA SER A 145 -9.69 -11.15 -12.52
C SER A 145 -8.88 -11.75 -13.69
N SER A 146 -9.26 -12.93 -14.14
CA SER A 146 -8.68 -13.57 -15.35
C SER A 146 -9.36 -13.11 -16.64
N LYS A 147 -10.41 -12.31 -16.56
CA LYS A 147 -11.25 -11.90 -17.70
C LYS A 147 -10.50 -11.13 -18.78
N TYR A 148 -9.50 -10.34 -18.37
CA TYR A 148 -8.75 -9.47 -19.27
C TYR A 148 -7.32 -9.96 -19.51
N HIS A 149 -6.96 -11.14 -19.02
CA HIS A 149 -5.67 -11.76 -19.30
C HIS A 149 -5.50 -11.94 -20.81
N GLY A 150 -4.43 -11.39 -21.37
CA GLY A 150 -4.03 -11.63 -22.73
C GLY A 150 -3.63 -13.11 -22.95
N SER A 151 -3.69 -13.59 -24.19
CA SER A 151 -3.15 -14.89 -24.57
C SER A 151 -1.66 -14.90 -24.27
N GLY A 152 -1.18 -15.73 -23.37
CA GLY A 152 0.23 -15.78 -22.96
C GLY A 152 0.54 -15.06 -21.65
N CYS A 153 -0.46 -14.66 -20.87
CA CYS A 153 -0.25 -14.12 -19.52
C CYS A 153 0.61 -15.03 -18.62
N LYS A 154 0.58 -16.35 -18.85
CA LYS A 154 1.43 -17.30 -18.12
C LYS A 154 2.90 -17.25 -18.51
N THR A 155 3.20 -16.92 -19.75
CA THR A 155 4.54 -16.98 -20.36
C THR A 155 5.06 -15.61 -20.80
N ASN A 156 4.18 -14.64 -21.01
CA ASN A 156 4.54 -13.29 -21.43
C ASN A 156 4.03 -12.27 -20.40
N PHE A 157 4.94 -11.79 -19.59
CA PHE A 157 4.70 -10.78 -18.56
C PHE A 157 4.00 -9.52 -19.08
N GLU A 158 4.17 -9.18 -20.35
CA GLU A 158 3.66 -7.93 -20.90
C GLU A 158 2.15 -7.92 -21.15
N LYS A 159 1.53 -9.10 -21.18
CA LYS A 159 0.10 -9.27 -21.50
C LYS A 159 -0.77 -9.67 -20.31
N CYS A 160 -0.31 -9.42 -19.10
CA CYS A 160 -1.02 -9.83 -17.89
C CYS A 160 -1.80 -8.70 -17.24
N ASP A 161 -2.81 -8.17 -17.92
CA ASP A 161 -3.83 -7.34 -17.30
C ASP A 161 -4.72 -8.24 -16.41
N GLY A 162 -4.75 -7.99 -15.11
CA GLY A 162 -5.42 -8.92 -14.21
C GLY A 162 -5.97 -8.32 -12.94
N ASN A 163 -5.70 -7.04 -12.66
CA ASN A 163 -6.40 -6.32 -11.61
C ASN A 163 -7.43 -5.38 -12.21
N ILE A 164 -8.59 -5.29 -11.58
CA ILE A 164 -9.73 -4.53 -12.07
C ILE A 164 -10.38 -3.73 -10.95
N VAL A 165 -11.08 -2.67 -11.32
CA VAL A 165 -12.03 -1.98 -10.43
C VAL A 165 -13.43 -2.26 -10.92
N MET A 166 -14.23 -2.91 -10.08
CA MET A 166 -15.64 -3.24 -10.32
C MET A 166 -16.55 -2.22 -9.65
N LYS A 167 -17.63 -1.84 -10.31
CA LYS A 167 -18.74 -1.03 -9.78
C LYS A 167 -19.99 -1.90 -9.68
N PHE A 168 -20.72 -1.80 -8.56
CA PHE A 168 -21.96 -2.53 -8.30
C PHE A 168 -23.06 -1.62 -7.75
N LYS A 169 -24.28 -2.08 -7.86
CA LYS A 169 -25.44 -1.60 -7.10
C LYS A 169 -25.73 -2.55 -5.95
N VAL A 170 -25.83 -2.02 -4.75
CA VAL A 170 -26.25 -2.75 -3.55
C VAL A 170 -27.77 -2.57 -3.40
N ASN A 171 -28.52 -3.62 -3.11
CA ASN A 171 -29.94 -3.48 -2.84
C ASN A 171 -30.21 -2.84 -1.46
N LYS A 172 -31.44 -2.36 -1.23
CA LYS A 172 -31.77 -1.55 -0.05
C LYS A 172 -31.60 -2.28 1.29
N ASP A 173 -31.81 -3.58 1.32
CA ASP A 173 -31.66 -4.42 2.53
C ASP A 173 -30.24 -4.98 2.71
N LEU A 174 -29.29 -4.50 1.90
CA LEU A 174 -27.88 -4.88 1.91
C LEU A 174 -27.65 -6.40 1.81
N SER A 175 -28.52 -7.13 1.11
CA SER A 175 -28.43 -8.61 1.02
C SER A 175 -27.76 -9.11 -0.26
N LYS A 176 -27.63 -8.27 -1.29
CA LYS A 176 -27.01 -8.63 -2.58
C LYS A 176 -26.51 -7.42 -3.35
N VAL A 177 -25.60 -7.67 -4.27
CA VAL A 177 -25.15 -6.70 -5.29
C VAL A 177 -25.62 -7.14 -6.68
N SER A 178 -25.69 -6.18 -7.60
CA SER A 178 -26.07 -6.40 -9.00
C SER A 178 -25.39 -5.40 -9.93
N GLY A 179 -25.50 -5.62 -11.23
CA GLY A 179 -25.06 -4.66 -12.25
C GLY A 179 -23.56 -4.44 -12.26
N ARG A 180 -22.74 -5.51 -12.08
CA ARG A 180 -21.28 -5.42 -12.18
C ARG A 180 -20.85 -4.73 -13.48
N THR A 181 -20.08 -3.67 -13.34
CA THR A 181 -19.39 -2.98 -14.43
C THR A 181 -17.93 -2.84 -14.08
N ASP A 182 -17.04 -3.35 -14.92
CA ASP A 182 -15.59 -3.23 -14.71
C ASP A 182 -15.16 -1.88 -15.31
N ILE A 183 -14.89 -0.88 -14.46
CA ILE A 183 -14.57 0.50 -14.86
C ILE A 183 -13.09 0.74 -15.13
N VAL A 184 -12.21 -0.07 -14.54
CA VAL A 184 -10.78 -0.18 -14.89
C VAL A 184 -10.49 -1.65 -15.14
N LYS A 185 -9.78 -1.98 -16.22
CA LYS A 185 -9.67 -3.37 -16.75
C LYS A 185 -8.23 -3.80 -17.04
N ASP A 186 -7.31 -2.87 -17.04
CA ASP A 186 -5.97 -2.98 -17.61
C ASP A 186 -4.87 -2.75 -16.56
N ILE A 187 -5.20 -2.86 -15.28
CA ILE A 187 -4.19 -2.81 -14.22
C ILE A 187 -3.38 -4.10 -14.28
N GLN A 188 -2.08 -3.95 -14.37
CA GLN A 188 -1.16 -5.05 -14.54
C GLN A 188 -1.13 -5.97 -13.31
N TYR A 189 -0.91 -7.28 -13.55
CA TYR A 189 -0.87 -8.34 -12.57
C TYR A 189 0.44 -9.13 -12.69
N LYS A 190 1.00 -9.60 -11.56
CA LYS A 190 2.14 -10.51 -11.56
C LYS A 190 1.65 -11.96 -11.66
N PRO A 191 1.93 -12.68 -12.77
CA PRO A 191 1.50 -14.06 -12.94
C PRO A 191 2.26 -15.02 -12.03
N PHE A 192 1.65 -16.19 -11.77
CA PHE A 192 2.25 -17.25 -10.96
C PHE A 192 3.55 -17.79 -11.57
N GLU A 193 3.58 -17.94 -12.89
CA GLU A 193 4.67 -18.57 -13.63
C GLU A 193 5.74 -17.56 -14.06
N SER A 194 5.81 -16.41 -13.41
CA SER A 194 6.91 -15.48 -13.68
C SER A 194 8.22 -16.05 -13.14
N ASN A 195 9.31 -15.78 -13.82
CA ASN A 195 10.65 -16.15 -13.37
C ASN A 195 11.15 -15.30 -12.20
N GLN A 196 10.39 -14.32 -11.76
CA GLN A 196 10.71 -13.54 -10.59
C GLN A 196 10.56 -14.41 -9.32
N PRO A 197 11.65 -14.73 -8.62
CA PRO A 197 11.64 -15.69 -7.52
C PRO A 197 11.00 -15.14 -6.23
N PHE A 198 10.77 -13.81 -6.15
CA PHE A 198 10.33 -13.16 -4.92
C PHE A 198 8.91 -12.63 -5.02
N GLY A 199 8.25 -12.51 -3.86
CA GLY A 199 6.92 -11.93 -3.71
C GLY A 199 5.76 -12.81 -4.15
N GLY A 200 6.01 -13.86 -4.93
CA GLY A 200 4.98 -14.80 -5.40
C GLY A 200 3.96 -14.18 -6.36
N PRO A 201 2.88 -14.92 -6.67
CA PRO A 201 1.80 -14.45 -7.54
C PRO A 201 1.12 -13.21 -6.99
N GLY A 202 0.71 -12.30 -7.87
CA GLY A 202 0.02 -11.08 -7.48
C GLY A 202 0.81 -10.15 -6.57
N ALA A 203 2.13 -10.32 -6.45
CA ALA A 203 2.93 -9.41 -5.66
C ALA A 203 2.83 -7.99 -6.21
N HIS A 204 2.77 -7.02 -5.28
CA HIS A 204 2.62 -5.60 -5.58
C HIS A 204 1.38 -5.29 -6.45
N ASN A 205 0.22 -5.66 -5.97
CA ASN A 205 -1.06 -5.34 -6.62
C ASN A 205 -1.53 -3.89 -6.40
N GLY A 206 -1.01 -3.19 -5.38
CA GLY A 206 -1.68 -2.00 -4.87
C GLY A 206 -3.04 -2.36 -4.26
N GLY A 207 -4.09 -1.75 -4.76
CA GLY A 207 -5.48 -2.12 -4.44
C GLY A 207 -6.19 -1.18 -3.48
N ARG A 208 -5.53 -0.20 -2.88
CA ARG A 208 -6.19 0.81 -2.04
C ARG A 208 -6.97 1.78 -2.92
N MET A 209 -8.18 2.09 -2.48
CA MET A 209 -9.04 3.07 -3.12
C MET A 209 -9.57 4.06 -2.09
N ALA A 210 -9.82 5.30 -2.53
CA ALA A 210 -10.49 6.32 -1.73
C ALA A 210 -11.23 7.30 -2.66
N PHE A 211 -12.31 7.90 -2.19
CA PHE A 211 -12.91 9.05 -2.86
C PHE A 211 -12.33 10.34 -2.32
N GLY A 212 -11.78 11.15 -3.21
CA GLY A 212 -11.31 12.48 -2.85
C GLY A 212 -12.47 13.48 -2.65
N PRO A 213 -12.19 14.64 -2.04
CA PRO A 213 -13.20 15.67 -1.74
C PRO A 213 -13.89 16.20 -2.99
N GLU A 214 -13.26 16.10 -4.17
CA GLU A 214 -13.85 16.47 -5.47
C GLU A 214 -14.83 15.40 -6.02
N GLY A 215 -15.03 14.26 -5.32
CA GLY A 215 -15.89 13.17 -5.75
C GLY A 215 -15.30 12.24 -6.82
N TYR A 216 -13.99 12.32 -7.07
CA TYR A 216 -13.26 11.41 -7.95
C TYR A 216 -12.73 10.21 -7.16
N LEU A 217 -12.73 9.04 -7.81
CA LEU A 217 -12.15 7.83 -7.26
C LEU A 217 -10.63 7.82 -7.50
N TRP A 218 -9.88 7.57 -6.44
CA TRP A 218 -8.45 7.38 -6.48
C TRP A 218 -8.12 5.91 -6.28
N VAL A 219 -7.18 5.39 -7.07
CA VAL A 219 -6.82 3.98 -7.08
C VAL A 219 -5.31 3.85 -7.10
N GLY A 220 -4.74 3.28 -6.06
CA GLY A 220 -3.32 2.94 -5.97
C GLY A 220 -3.03 1.60 -6.62
N THR A 221 -1.99 1.54 -7.44
CA THR A 221 -1.51 0.31 -8.07
C THR A 221 -0.10 -0.03 -7.60
N GLY A 222 0.38 -1.22 -7.92
CA GLY A 222 1.75 -1.64 -7.65
C GLY A 222 2.54 -1.88 -8.94
N ASP A 223 3.86 -1.98 -8.81
CA ASP A 223 4.80 -2.22 -9.91
C ASP A 223 4.81 -3.67 -10.41
N ARG A 224 4.07 -4.56 -9.76
CA ARG A 224 3.99 -6.00 -10.03
C ARG A 224 5.36 -6.71 -10.17
N HIS A 225 6.40 -6.19 -9.54
CA HIS A 225 7.80 -6.63 -9.73
C HIS A 225 8.29 -6.58 -11.17
N ARG A 226 7.83 -5.65 -11.98
CA ARG A 226 8.35 -5.40 -13.31
C ARG A 226 9.13 -4.08 -13.33
N GLY A 227 10.44 -4.16 -13.58
CA GLY A 227 11.34 -3.02 -13.43
C GLY A 227 10.99 -1.79 -14.28
N VAL A 228 10.39 -1.99 -15.46
CA VAL A 228 9.98 -0.89 -16.34
C VAL A 228 8.69 -0.21 -15.89
N CYS A 229 7.82 -0.91 -15.14
CA CYS A 229 6.48 -0.46 -14.79
C CYS A 229 6.42 0.94 -14.19
N PRO A 230 7.14 1.24 -13.10
CA PRO A 230 6.94 2.50 -12.39
C PRO A 230 7.25 3.75 -13.24
N GLN A 231 8.16 3.62 -14.20
CA GLN A 231 8.62 4.73 -15.04
C GLN A 231 8.07 4.68 -16.48
N ASP A 232 7.21 3.70 -16.80
CA ASP A 232 6.55 3.59 -18.10
C ASP A 232 5.08 4.05 -18.02
N ASN A 233 4.84 5.29 -18.35
CA ASN A 233 3.51 5.89 -18.32
C ASN A 233 2.52 5.34 -19.38
N SER A 234 2.91 4.34 -20.17
CA SER A 234 2.00 3.58 -21.04
C SER A 234 1.37 2.36 -20.38
N LEU A 235 1.83 2.01 -19.17
CA LEU A 235 1.38 0.83 -18.42
C LEU A 235 0.65 1.24 -17.13
N VAL A 236 -0.45 0.57 -16.82
CA VAL A 236 -1.19 0.81 -15.57
C VAL A 236 -0.58 -0.06 -14.45
N CYS A 237 0.60 0.34 -13.98
CA CYS A 237 1.32 -0.28 -12.88
C CYS A 237 2.28 0.73 -12.22
N GLY A 238 2.38 0.71 -10.90
CA GLY A 238 3.17 1.70 -10.15
C GLY A 238 2.66 3.14 -10.33
N VAL A 239 1.34 3.30 -10.42
CA VAL A 239 0.68 4.59 -10.64
C VAL A 239 -0.46 4.81 -9.64
N VAL A 240 -0.82 6.08 -9.42
CA VAL A 240 -2.07 6.44 -8.74
C VAL A 240 -3.03 7.03 -9.78
N LEU A 241 -4.19 6.42 -9.91
CA LEU A 241 -5.25 6.90 -10.80
C LEU A 241 -6.13 7.91 -10.07
N ARG A 242 -6.61 8.95 -10.79
CA ARG A 242 -7.73 9.81 -10.37
C ARG A 242 -8.77 9.81 -11.49
N ILE A 243 -9.89 9.14 -11.26
CA ILE A 243 -10.90 8.80 -12.26
C ILE A 243 -12.32 9.14 -11.78
N ASP A 244 -13.24 9.31 -12.73
CA ASP A 244 -14.65 9.45 -12.41
C ASP A 244 -15.32 8.08 -12.13
N ALA A 245 -16.61 8.12 -11.83
CA ALA A 245 -17.44 6.93 -11.53
C ALA A 245 -17.52 5.90 -12.66
N ASP A 246 -17.07 6.23 -13.86
CA ASP A 246 -17.07 5.38 -15.06
C ASP A 246 -15.65 5.02 -15.54
N GLY A 247 -14.63 5.39 -14.76
CA GLY A 247 -13.24 5.05 -15.03
C GLY A 247 -12.50 6.04 -15.96
N LYS A 248 -13.11 7.18 -16.30
CA LYS A 248 -12.45 8.20 -17.12
C LYS A 248 -11.56 9.09 -16.26
N GLY A 249 -10.38 9.43 -16.78
CA GLY A 249 -9.45 10.30 -16.07
C GLY A 249 -10.00 11.70 -15.85
N HIS A 250 -9.60 12.30 -14.72
CA HIS A 250 -9.93 13.69 -14.42
C HIS A 250 -9.31 14.64 -15.46
N PRO A 251 -10.07 15.63 -16.00
CA PRO A 251 -9.60 16.48 -17.10
C PRO A 251 -8.34 17.31 -16.76
N LYS A 252 -8.11 17.59 -15.47
CA LYS A 252 -6.92 18.33 -14.99
C LYS A 252 -5.72 17.42 -14.69
N ASN A 253 -5.79 16.10 -14.91
CA ASN A 253 -4.61 15.24 -14.76
C ASN A 253 -3.54 15.64 -15.77
N LYS A 254 -2.30 15.82 -15.29
CA LYS A 254 -1.20 16.40 -16.09
C LYS A 254 -0.48 15.37 -16.96
N ILE A 255 -0.49 14.08 -16.59
CA ILE A 255 0.18 13.02 -17.34
C ILE A 255 -0.57 12.81 -18.67
N LYS A 256 0.14 12.99 -19.79
CA LYS A 256 -0.48 13.00 -21.13
C LYS A 256 -0.66 11.60 -21.70
N ALA A 257 0.20 10.65 -21.33
CA ALA A 257 0.20 9.29 -21.86
C ALA A 257 -1.09 8.55 -21.48
N ASP A 258 -1.56 8.69 -20.24
CA ASP A 258 -2.86 8.22 -19.80
C ASP A 258 -3.53 9.27 -18.89
N LYS A 259 -4.68 9.77 -19.30
CA LYS A 259 -5.41 10.81 -18.56
C LYS A 259 -5.99 10.34 -17.22
N ARG A 260 -5.96 9.04 -16.92
CA ARG A 260 -6.33 8.48 -15.62
C ARG A 260 -5.24 8.70 -14.58
N PHE A 261 -3.97 8.85 -15.00
CA PHE A 261 -2.84 8.95 -14.08
C PHE A 261 -2.77 10.31 -13.41
N TYR A 262 -2.70 10.29 -12.08
CA TYR A 262 -2.41 11.47 -11.26
C TYR A 262 -0.92 11.56 -10.95
N THR A 263 -0.30 10.45 -10.55
CA THR A 263 1.14 10.28 -10.30
C THR A 263 1.62 8.93 -10.82
N TYR A 264 2.93 8.77 -10.93
CA TYR A 264 3.61 7.54 -11.36
C TYR A 264 4.89 7.31 -10.54
N GLY A 265 5.67 6.29 -10.84
CA GLY A 265 6.92 6.02 -10.13
C GLY A 265 6.71 5.44 -8.73
N HIS A 266 5.62 4.69 -8.51
CA HIS A 266 5.29 4.04 -7.25
C HIS A 266 5.69 2.57 -7.24
N ARG A 267 6.04 2.06 -6.06
CA ARG A 267 6.34 0.65 -5.86
C ARG A 267 5.08 -0.18 -5.58
N ASN A 268 4.35 0.13 -4.51
CA ASN A 268 3.16 -0.63 -4.12
C ASN A 268 2.29 0.20 -3.18
N VAL A 269 1.40 1.01 -3.73
CA VAL A 269 0.53 1.90 -2.97
C VAL A 269 -0.54 1.09 -2.23
N GLN A 270 -0.45 1.01 -0.91
CA GLN A 270 -1.42 0.30 -0.06
C GLN A 270 -2.17 1.19 0.93
N GLY A 271 -1.78 2.45 1.08
CA GLY A 271 -2.51 3.47 1.81
C GLY A 271 -2.79 4.68 0.92
N ILE A 272 -4.01 5.18 0.94
CA ILE A 272 -4.43 6.45 0.32
C ILE A 272 -5.46 7.08 1.23
N ASP A 273 -5.22 8.33 1.63
CA ASP A 273 -6.26 9.13 2.29
C ASP A 273 -6.03 10.63 2.08
N PHE A 274 -7.01 11.44 2.46
CA PHE A 274 -7.06 12.87 2.23
C PHE A 274 -7.04 13.62 3.55
N ARG A 275 -6.09 14.56 3.67
CA ARG A 275 -6.05 15.42 4.85
C ARG A 275 -7.32 16.26 4.95
N PRO A 276 -8.08 16.20 6.09
CA PRO A 276 -9.38 16.85 6.18
C PRO A 276 -9.34 18.38 6.09
N THR A 277 -8.20 18.99 6.43
CA THR A 277 -8.07 20.46 6.50
C THR A 277 -7.96 21.14 5.14
N ASP A 278 -7.42 20.46 4.12
CA ASP A 278 -7.13 21.06 2.81
C ASP A 278 -7.37 20.12 1.62
N GLY A 279 -7.71 18.86 1.89
CA GLY A 279 -7.92 17.85 0.84
C GLY A 279 -6.66 17.34 0.16
N GLN A 280 -5.46 17.63 0.70
CA GLN A 280 -4.21 17.07 0.20
C GLN A 280 -4.24 15.55 0.33
N VAL A 281 -3.95 14.85 -0.78
CA VAL A 281 -3.87 13.39 -0.81
C VAL A 281 -2.50 12.92 -0.37
N PHE A 282 -2.49 11.85 0.43
CA PHE A 282 -1.28 11.16 0.88
C PHE A 282 -1.35 9.67 0.52
N THR A 283 -0.18 9.11 0.20
CA THR A 283 0.01 7.67 0.07
C THR A 283 0.91 7.12 1.16
N ALA A 284 0.70 5.84 1.50
CA ALA A 284 1.61 5.06 2.32
C ALA A 284 2.05 3.82 1.52
N GLU A 285 3.38 3.63 1.47
CA GLU A 285 4.00 2.55 0.70
C GLU A 285 5.10 1.86 1.50
N HIS A 286 5.22 0.53 1.37
CA HIS A 286 6.42 -0.14 1.87
C HIS A 286 7.53 -0.17 0.84
N GLY A 287 8.73 0.10 1.35
CA GLY A 287 9.94 0.09 0.58
C GLY A 287 10.45 -1.33 0.28
N PRO A 288 11.50 -1.43 -0.55
CA PRO A 288 12.15 -2.69 -0.92
C PRO A 288 13.10 -3.15 0.19
N TRP A 289 12.58 -3.61 1.33
CA TRP A 289 13.29 -3.93 2.57
C TRP A 289 13.88 -2.73 3.32
N HIS A 290 13.71 -1.53 2.82
CA HIS A 290 14.15 -0.28 3.42
C HIS A 290 13.23 0.86 3.00
N ASN A 291 13.24 1.95 3.76
CA ASN A 291 12.61 3.22 3.41
C ASN A 291 11.13 3.10 3.03
N ASP A 292 10.30 2.63 3.97
CA ASP A 292 8.86 2.84 3.87
C ASP A 292 8.58 4.34 3.82
N GLU A 293 7.57 4.75 3.05
CA GLU A 293 7.31 6.16 2.76
C GLU A 293 5.86 6.58 3.01
N ILE A 294 5.71 7.85 3.40
CA ILE A 294 4.46 8.60 3.33
C ILE A 294 4.70 9.82 2.44
N THR A 295 3.93 9.93 1.37
CA THR A 295 4.15 10.96 0.33
C THR A 295 2.90 11.79 0.09
N ALA A 296 3.03 13.12 0.13
CA ALA A 296 2.02 14.06 -0.35
C ALA A 296 2.05 14.07 -1.88
N LEU A 297 0.98 13.63 -2.53
CA LEU A 297 0.96 13.52 -3.99
C LEU A 297 0.79 14.88 -4.68
N VAL A 298 1.54 15.08 -5.74
CA VAL A 298 1.47 16.25 -6.62
C VAL A 298 1.03 15.81 -8.02
N ASN A 299 0.08 16.52 -8.61
CA ASN A 299 -0.45 16.19 -9.94
C ASN A 299 0.63 16.19 -11.03
N GLY A 300 0.88 15.04 -11.60
CA GLY A 300 1.93 14.80 -12.60
C GLY A 300 3.28 14.40 -12.00
N GLY A 301 3.39 14.32 -10.67
CA GLY A 301 4.65 14.00 -9.98
C GLY A 301 5.05 12.53 -10.07
N ASN A 302 6.33 12.28 -9.83
CA ASN A 302 7.01 11.00 -9.86
C ASN A 302 7.38 10.57 -8.43
N GLY A 303 6.97 9.37 -7.99
CA GLY A 303 7.40 8.79 -6.70
C GLY A 303 8.87 8.38 -6.69
N GLY A 304 9.52 8.30 -7.84
CA GLY A 304 10.95 8.05 -7.95
C GLY A 304 11.38 6.58 -7.88
N TRP A 305 10.44 5.64 -7.74
CA TRP A 305 10.77 4.22 -7.75
C TRP A 305 11.18 3.77 -9.17
N ASP A 306 12.42 3.30 -9.31
CA ASP A 306 12.98 2.85 -10.59
C ASP A 306 13.86 1.59 -10.38
N PRO A 307 13.26 0.41 -10.23
CA PRO A 307 13.99 -0.83 -9.98
C PRO A 307 14.59 -1.46 -11.24
N HIS A 308 14.59 -0.79 -12.39
CA HIS A 308 15.03 -1.37 -13.65
C HIS A 308 16.55 -1.60 -13.70
N GLU A 309 16.99 -2.75 -14.21
CA GLU A 309 18.41 -3.15 -14.27
C GLU A 309 19.33 -2.18 -15.01
N LYS A 310 18.83 -1.58 -16.09
CA LYS A 310 19.61 -0.68 -16.96
C LYS A 310 19.82 0.71 -16.34
N ARG A 311 19.17 0.99 -15.23
CA ARG A 311 19.31 2.29 -14.55
C ARG A 311 20.50 2.26 -13.60
N ALA A 312 21.17 3.40 -13.49
CA ALA A 312 22.25 3.62 -12.52
C ALA A 312 23.38 2.57 -12.54
N GLY A 313 23.63 1.89 -13.67
CA GLY A 313 24.70 0.88 -13.77
C GLY A 313 24.50 -0.35 -12.90
N ARG A 314 23.25 -0.71 -12.58
CA ARG A 314 22.93 -1.82 -11.67
C ARG A 314 23.30 -3.21 -12.20
N GLY A 315 23.49 -3.38 -13.50
CA GLY A 315 23.77 -4.68 -14.08
C GLY A 315 22.55 -5.60 -14.17
N ALA A 316 22.77 -6.91 -14.28
CA ALA A 316 21.69 -7.90 -14.40
C ALA A 316 21.00 -8.12 -13.06
N CYS A 317 19.67 -8.07 -13.07
CA CYS A 317 18.81 -8.30 -11.91
C CYS A 317 17.73 -9.33 -12.26
N PRO A 318 17.17 -10.07 -11.27
CA PRO A 318 16.09 -11.02 -11.52
C PRO A 318 14.91 -10.37 -12.26
N ASP A 319 14.46 -10.98 -13.38
CA ASP A 319 13.36 -10.46 -14.21
C ASP A 319 13.51 -8.98 -14.58
N GLN A 320 14.75 -8.50 -14.72
CA GLN A 320 15.00 -7.08 -14.94
C GLN A 320 14.45 -6.18 -13.81
N TYR A 321 14.40 -6.70 -12.59
CA TYR A 321 13.92 -6.02 -11.39
C TYR A 321 14.97 -6.05 -10.29
N CYS A 322 15.57 -4.91 -9.98
CA CYS A 322 16.68 -4.79 -9.04
C CYS A 322 16.25 -4.58 -7.57
N GLY A 323 14.98 -4.51 -7.28
CA GLY A 323 14.48 -4.16 -5.95
C GLY A 323 14.85 -5.13 -4.83
N TYR A 324 15.20 -6.37 -5.17
CA TYR A 324 15.60 -7.39 -4.20
C TYR A 324 17.09 -7.76 -4.21
N GLU A 325 17.83 -7.38 -5.23
CA GLU A 325 19.22 -7.81 -5.39
C GLU A 325 20.08 -7.56 -4.15
N PRO A 326 20.08 -6.36 -3.55
CA PRO A 326 20.87 -6.11 -2.33
C PRO A 326 20.40 -6.93 -1.12
N ASN A 327 19.16 -7.41 -1.11
CA ASN A 327 18.60 -8.16 0.01
C ASN A 327 19.15 -9.59 0.09
N GLN A 328 19.69 -10.09 -1.02
CA GLN A 328 20.30 -11.39 -1.11
C GLN A 328 21.78 -11.36 -0.72
N MET A 329 22.35 -10.19 -0.54
CA MET A 329 23.75 -10.00 -0.15
C MET A 329 23.85 -9.94 1.37
N GLU A 330 24.60 -10.83 1.96
CA GLU A 330 24.84 -10.86 3.39
C GLU A 330 25.44 -9.54 3.90
N GLY A 331 25.00 -9.08 5.05
CA GLY A 331 25.53 -7.86 5.69
C GLY A 331 25.07 -6.53 5.10
N MET A 332 24.17 -6.52 4.12
CA MET A 332 23.66 -5.27 3.53
C MET A 332 22.80 -4.47 4.53
N THR A 333 23.26 -3.27 4.85
CA THR A 333 22.49 -2.31 5.67
C THR A 333 21.40 -1.61 4.86
N PRO A 334 20.37 -1.03 5.50
CA PRO A 334 19.38 -0.22 4.81
C PRO A 334 19.97 0.92 3.97
N ALA A 335 20.99 1.59 4.47
CA ALA A 335 21.68 2.67 3.76
C ALA A 335 22.35 2.19 2.46
N VAL A 336 23.01 1.03 2.48
CA VAL A 336 23.62 0.43 1.28
C VAL A 336 22.57 0.03 0.28
N ARG A 337 21.45 -0.57 0.72
CA ARG A 337 20.32 -0.93 -0.13
C ARG A 337 19.68 0.29 -0.77
N ALA A 338 19.47 1.37 0.01
CA ALA A 338 18.93 2.63 -0.47
C ALA A 338 19.85 3.30 -1.52
N ALA A 339 21.15 3.21 -1.35
CA ALA A 339 22.11 3.72 -2.34
C ALA A 339 22.08 2.91 -3.63
N TYR A 340 21.86 1.59 -3.55
CA TYR A 340 21.75 0.72 -4.73
C TYR A 340 20.42 0.90 -5.47
N THR A 341 19.30 0.88 -4.75
CA THR A 341 17.96 1.07 -5.31
C THR A 341 17.15 1.98 -4.39
N PRO A 342 17.27 3.29 -4.52
CA PRO A 342 16.52 4.23 -3.70
C PRO A 342 15.02 4.09 -3.95
N MET A 343 14.22 4.22 -2.89
CA MET A 343 12.77 4.22 -3.01
C MET A 343 12.30 5.48 -3.76
N SER A 344 12.92 6.62 -3.45
CA SER A 344 12.70 7.90 -4.14
C SER A 344 14.01 8.37 -4.78
N ASP A 345 14.16 8.15 -6.09
CA ASP A 345 15.40 8.46 -6.81
C ASP A 345 15.51 9.95 -7.13
N THR A 346 16.49 10.62 -6.56
CA THR A 346 16.72 12.05 -6.72
C THR A 346 17.23 12.48 -8.10
N ARG A 347 17.43 11.54 -9.02
CA ARG A 347 17.79 11.84 -10.42
C ARG A 347 16.60 12.31 -11.27
N PHE A 348 15.37 12.18 -10.76
CA PHE A 348 14.17 12.63 -11.45
C PHE A 348 13.86 14.09 -11.08
N ASP A 349 13.73 14.95 -12.08
CA ASP A 349 13.44 16.39 -11.89
C ASP A 349 12.01 16.64 -11.36
N ASP A 350 11.10 15.70 -11.59
CA ASP A 350 9.70 15.75 -11.16
C ASP A 350 9.41 14.89 -9.91
N LEU A 351 10.47 14.53 -9.17
CA LEU A 351 10.38 13.74 -7.95
C LEU A 351 9.47 14.43 -6.91
N MET A 352 8.50 13.68 -6.39
CA MET A 352 7.81 14.00 -5.15
C MET A 352 8.65 13.48 -3.98
N PHE A 353 9.25 14.38 -3.21
CA PHE A 353 9.95 13.96 -2.00
C PHE A 353 8.93 13.44 -0.99
N PRO A 354 9.17 12.26 -0.37
CA PRO A 354 8.30 11.76 0.67
C PRO A 354 8.33 12.70 1.89
N ALA A 355 7.17 12.95 2.47
CA ALA A 355 7.06 13.70 3.73
C ALA A 355 7.76 12.95 4.88
N TRP A 356 7.79 11.62 4.81
CA TRP A 356 8.42 10.75 5.78
C TRP A 356 9.00 9.50 5.12
N GLN A 357 10.19 9.14 5.58
CA GLN A 357 10.82 7.83 5.34
C GLN A 357 11.27 7.26 6.68
N ASN A 358 11.14 5.95 6.88
CA ASN A 358 11.62 5.35 8.11
C ASN A 358 13.14 5.23 8.21
N ASN A 359 13.89 5.52 7.13
CA ASN A 359 15.35 5.48 7.04
C ASN A 359 16.01 4.23 7.63
N GLY A 360 15.29 3.12 7.58
CA GLY A 360 15.70 1.85 8.17
C GLY A 360 15.15 0.67 7.38
N TYR A 361 15.10 -0.49 8.02
CA TYR A 361 14.44 -1.65 7.44
C TYR A 361 12.94 -1.37 7.27
N SER A 362 12.38 -1.78 6.13
CA SER A 362 10.94 -1.71 5.91
C SER A 362 10.19 -2.45 7.03
N GLN A 363 9.12 -1.86 7.50
CA GLN A 363 8.24 -2.41 8.54
C GLN A 363 6.85 -2.75 7.98
N GLY A 364 6.66 -2.61 6.66
CA GLY A 364 5.40 -2.92 6.00
C GLY A 364 4.33 -1.86 6.25
N THR A 365 4.66 -0.59 6.05
CA THR A 365 3.73 0.54 6.11
C THR A 365 2.69 0.40 4.99
N GLY A 366 1.43 0.12 5.32
CA GLY A 366 0.48 -0.37 4.32
C GLY A 366 -0.91 0.26 4.30
N SER A 367 -1.25 1.13 5.23
CA SER A 367 -2.55 1.82 5.23
C SER A 367 -2.40 3.26 5.72
N ALA A 368 -3.41 4.06 5.42
CA ALA A 368 -3.47 5.46 5.82
C ALA A 368 -4.91 5.84 6.14
N ALA A 369 -5.14 6.54 7.25
CA ALA A 369 -6.41 7.14 7.60
C ALA A 369 -6.18 8.39 8.44
N PHE A 370 -6.73 9.54 8.05
CA PHE A 370 -6.69 10.73 8.89
C PHE A 370 -7.71 10.61 10.02
N LEU A 371 -7.23 10.80 11.24
CA LEU A 371 -8.09 10.76 12.45
C LEU A 371 -9.02 11.98 12.46
N THR A 372 -10.32 11.75 12.49
CA THR A 372 -11.34 12.80 12.46
C THR A 372 -12.25 12.72 13.67
N GLY A 373 -12.61 13.89 14.20
CA GLY A 373 -13.47 14.03 15.35
C GLY A 373 -12.75 14.52 16.60
N LYS A 374 -13.40 15.42 17.34
CA LYS A 374 -12.83 16.10 18.52
C LYS A 374 -12.40 15.16 19.66
N ASN A 375 -12.94 13.96 19.70
CA ASN A 375 -12.54 12.92 20.66
C ASN A 375 -11.07 12.51 20.51
N TRP A 376 -10.47 12.68 19.32
CA TRP A 376 -9.06 12.41 19.10
C TRP A 376 -8.12 13.46 19.72
N GLY A 377 -8.64 14.58 20.23
CA GLY A 377 -7.87 15.60 20.94
C GLY A 377 -6.69 16.09 20.10
N ILE A 378 -5.46 15.95 20.65
CA ILE A 378 -4.24 16.36 19.94
C ILE A 378 -3.96 15.52 18.68
N TYR A 379 -4.60 14.37 18.49
CA TYR A 379 -4.41 13.50 17.34
C TYR A 379 -5.40 13.79 16.19
N GLU A 380 -6.38 14.68 16.41
CA GLU A 380 -7.30 15.10 15.35
C GLU A 380 -6.53 15.68 14.15
N ASN A 381 -6.92 15.29 12.93
CA ASN A 381 -6.26 15.61 11.66
C ASN A 381 -4.83 15.07 11.47
N ARG A 382 -4.35 14.20 12.36
CA ARG A 382 -3.10 13.46 12.14
C ARG A 382 -3.37 12.18 11.35
N LEU A 383 -2.35 11.73 10.62
CA LEU A 383 -2.42 10.51 9.82
C LEU A 383 -2.11 9.29 10.68
N ALA A 384 -3.05 8.36 10.79
CA ALA A 384 -2.78 7.01 11.29
C ALA A 384 -2.29 6.13 10.15
N THR A 385 -1.24 5.34 10.38
CA THR A 385 -0.75 4.37 9.42
C THR A 385 -0.58 2.99 10.06
N GLY A 386 -1.09 1.96 9.38
CA GLY A 386 -0.98 0.58 9.81
C GLY A 386 0.35 -0.02 9.39
N ILE A 387 1.05 -0.59 10.34
CA ILE A 387 2.36 -1.23 10.17
C ILE A 387 2.18 -2.73 10.31
N MET A 388 2.40 -3.46 9.22
CA MET A 388 2.17 -4.91 9.19
C MET A 388 3.33 -5.74 9.73
N GLY A 389 4.51 -5.15 9.85
CA GLY A 389 5.74 -5.90 10.11
C GLY A 389 6.23 -6.66 8.88
N ILE A 390 7.50 -7.04 8.89
CA ILE A 390 8.10 -7.78 7.78
C ILE A 390 7.82 -9.27 7.97
N GLY A 391 7.24 -9.91 6.96
CA GLY A 391 6.96 -11.35 6.94
C GLY A 391 8.20 -12.22 6.68
N PHE A 392 9.31 -11.62 6.22
CA PHE A 392 10.52 -12.31 5.81
C PHE A 392 11.76 -11.67 6.43
N GLY A 393 12.71 -12.49 6.87
CA GLY A 393 14.07 -12.04 7.19
C GLY A 393 14.26 -11.38 8.54
N GLY A 394 13.38 -11.57 9.50
CA GLY A 394 13.68 -11.43 10.92
C GLY A 394 14.04 -10.03 11.42
N THR A 395 13.67 -8.96 10.74
CA THR A 395 13.80 -7.63 11.31
C THR A 395 12.69 -7.40 12.34
N PRO A 396 13.00 -7.20 13.61
CA PRO A 396 12.01 -6.85 14.61
C PRO A 396 11.51 -5.44 14.33
N GLY A 397 10.22 -5.30 14.12
CA GLY A 397 9.59 -4.00 13.90
C GLY A 397 8.25 -4.13 13.21
N GLY A 398 7.35 -3.24 13.52
CA GLY A 398 6.00 -3.23 12.95
C GLY A 398 4.98 -3.93 13.85
N MET A 399 3.86 -4.36 13.24
CA MET A 399 2.71 -4.94 13.95
C MET A 399 2.09 -3.94 14.95
N ARG A 400 1.87 -2.71 14.49
CA ARG A 400 1.33 -1.60 15.28
C ARG A 400 0.60 -0.59 14.38
N ILE A 401 0.05 0.43 15.00
CA ILE A 401 -0.43 1.63 14.30
C ILE A 401 0.43 2.80 14.76
N ASP A 402 0.91 3.60 13.82
CA ASP A 402 1.61 4.85 14.10
C ASP A 402 0.72 6.05 13.80
N ILE A 403 0.83 7.11 14.60
CA ILE A 403 0.23 8.43 14.37
C ILE A 403 1.34 9.34 13.88
N VAL A 404 1.16 9.91 12.70
CA VAL A 404 2.12 10.78 12.02
C VAL A 404 1.58 12.22 12.06
N ASP A 405 2.33 13.10 12.69
CA ASP A 405 2.05 14.55 12.72
C ASP A 405 2.77 15.22 11.56
N LEU A 406 2.04 15.52 10.49
CA LEU A 406 2.56 16.15 9.30
C LEU A 406 2.75 17.67 9.51
N SER A 407 3.72 18.25 8.81
CA SER A 407 3.84 19.70 8.68
C SER A 407 2.61 20.30 8.00
N GLU A 408 2.42 21.60 8.14
CA GLU A 408 1.27 22.30 7.55
C GLU A 408 1.26 22.19 6.03
N ASP A 409 2.42 22.30 5.39
CA ASP A 409 2.59 22.12 3.94
C ASP A 409 2.55 20.64 3.50
N GLY A 410 2.52 19.69 4.45
CA GLY A 410 2.50 18.25 4.18
C GLY A 410 3.80 17.68 3.62
N GLN A 411 4.90 18.45 3.59
CA GLN A 411 6.16 18.04 2.99
C GLN A 411 7.17 17.44 3.98
N SER A 412 6.82 17.44 5.27
CA SER A 412 7.67 16.85 6.32
C SER A 412 6.82 16.34 7.49
N VAL A 413 7.46 15.61 8.39
CA VAL A 413 6.86 15.07 9.61
C VAL A 413 7.45 15.77 10.82
N LYS A 414 6.57 16.25 11.71
CA LYS A 414 6.93 16.84 13.01
C LYS A 414 7.24 15.76 14.04
N SER A 415 6.42 14.71 14.07
CA SER A 415 6.60 13.58 15.00
C SER A 415 5.90 12.32 14.50
N VAL A 416 6.37 11.16 14.97
CA VAL A 416 5.70 9.86 14.82
C VAL A 416 5.54 9.26 16.22
N ILE A 417 4.33 8.83 16.55
CA ILE A 417 3.98 8.28 17.85
C ILE A 417 3.35 6.90 17.65
N HIS A 418 3.73 5.91 18.44
CA HIS A 418 3.05 4.61 18.45
C HIS A 418 1.69 4.75 19.13
N MET A 419 0.60 4.41 18.42
CA MET A 419 -0.74 4.42 18.99
C MET A 419 -0.86 3.28 20.02
N PRO A 420 -1.23 3.55 21.29
CA PRO A 420 -1.28 2.54 22.35
C PRO A 420 -2.53 1.66 22.25
N VAL A 421 -2.67 0.88 21.18
CA VAL A 421 -3.84 0.02 20.92
C VAL A 421 -3.88 -1.23 21.81
N GLY A 422 -2.82 -1.53 22.56
CA GLY A 422 -2.75 -2.64 23.50
C GLY A 422 -2.58 -4.04 22.87
N VAL A 423 -2.46 -4.11 21.55
CA VAL A 423 -2.25 -5.38 20.81
C VAL A 423 -1.22 -5.18 19.69
N SER A 424 -0.50 -6.26 19.38
CA SER A 424 0.46 -6.30 18.28
C SER A 424 -0.10 -7.19 17.17
N LYS A 425 -0.51 -6.59 16.06
CA LYS A 425 -1.15 -7.26 14.92
C LYS A 425 -0.65 -6.68 13.60
N ARG A 426 -0.79 -7.45 12.54
CA ARG A 426 -0.49 -7.00 11.18
C ARG A 426 -1.65 -6.14 10.67
N PHE A 427 -1.63 -4.84 11.01
CA PHE A 427 -2.69 -3.89 10.63
C PHE A 427 -2.61 -3.56 9.14
N ARG A 428 -3.58 -4.07 8.38
CA ARG A 428 -3.60 -3.98 6.92
C ARG A 428 -4.44 -2.84 6.38
N GLY A 429 -5.65 -2.70 6.83
CA GLY A 429 -6.59 -1.64 6.43
C GLY A 429 -6.94 -0.76 7.63
N LEU A 430 -7.01 0.53 7.41
CA LEU A 430 -7.50 1.52 8.36
C LEU A 430 -8.60 2.34 7.72
N GLU A 431 -9.69 2.60 8.45
CA GLU A 431 -10.81 3.41 7.98
C GLU A 431 -11.51 4.09 9.15
N MET A 432 -11.88 5.36 9.01
CA MET A 432 -12.70 6.06 10.01
C MET A 432 -14.16 5.66 9.90
N GLY A 433 -14.72 5.19 11.00
CA GLY A 433 -16.14 4.91 11.10
C GLY A 433 -16.99 6.19 11.30
N PRO A 434 -18.32 6.10 11.05
CA PRO A 434 -19.23 7.23 11.22
C PRO A 434 -19.41 7.65 12.70
N ASP A 435 -18.90 6.87 13.61
CA ASP A 435 -18.87 7.11 15.05
C ASP A 435 -17.55 7.75 15.54
N ASN A 436 -16.74 8.26 14.60
CA ASN A 436 -15.41 8.83 14.84
C ASN A 436 -14.43 7.87 15.53
N ALA A 437 -14.64 6.57 15.43
CA ALA A 437 -13.64 5.58 15.81
C ALA A 437 -12.81 5.15 14.57
N LEU A 438 -11.55 4.82 14.79
CA LEU A 438 -10.72 4.19 13.78
C LEU A 438 -11.00 2.68 13.78
N TYR A 439 -11.24 2.13 12.61
CA TYR A 439 -11.34 0.68 12.43
C TYR A 439 -10.11 0.14 11.72
N ALA A 440 -9.69 -1.06 12.11
CA ALA A 440 -8.48 -1.68 11.59
C ALA A 440 -8.70 -3.16 11.25
N THR A 441 -8.42 -3.56 10.01
CA THR A 441 -8.35 -4.97 9.63
C THR A 441 -6.95 -5.53 9.94
N THR A 442 -6.88 -6.82 10.29
CA THR A 442 -5.61 -7.51 10.54
C THR A 442 -5.49 -8.77 9.69
N ASP A 443 -4.26 -9.11 9.28
CA ASP A 443 -4.01 -10.36 8.52
C ASP A 443 -4.35 -11.62 9.34
N GLU A 444 -4.45 -11.50 10.67
CA GLU A 444 -4.84 -12.57 11.59
C GLU A 444 -6.35 -12.86 11.58
N GLY A 445 -7.14 -12.08 10.86
CA GLY A 445 -8.57 -12.34 10.67
C GLY A 445 -9.49 -11.60 11.63
N GLU A 446 -9.08 -10.46 12.12
CA GLU A 446 -9.86 -9.63 13.04
C GLU A 446 -10.10 -8.24 12.46
N ILE A 447 -11.20 -7.62 12.86
CA ILE A 447 -11.44 -6.19 12.71
C ILE A 447 -11.55 -5.58 14.09
N TYR A 448 -10.71 -4.59 14.36
CA TYR A 448 -10.71 -3.82 15.61
C TYR A 448 -11.46 -2.52 15.42
N LYS A 449 -12.14 -2.07 16.48
CA LYS A 449 -12.57 -0.71 16.67
C LYS A 449 -11.65 -0.07 17.70
N ILE A 450 -11.08 1.07 17.36
CA ILE A 450 -10.13 1.83 18.19
C ILE A 450 -10.77 3.19 18.45
N SER A 451 -10.93 3.53 19.72
CA SER A 451 -11.64 4.74 20.15
C SER A 451 -10.74 5.58 21.05
N ALA A 452 -10.75 6.88 20.80
CA ALA A 452 -10.20 7.89 21.71
C ALA A 452 -11.27 8.30 22.74
N GLN A 453 -10.89 8.39 24.01
CA GLN A 453 -11.77 8.69 25.16
C GLN A 453 -11.23 9.87 25.96
#